data_a225be1e04207f3310f2c943de8e4b73
#
_entry.id   a225be1e04207f3310f2c943de8e4b73
#
_cell.length_a   1.000
_cell.length_b   1.000
_cell.length_c   1.000
_cell.angle_alpha   90.00
_cell.angle_beta   90.00
_cell.angle_gamma   90.00
#
_symmetry.space_group_name_H-M   'P 1'
#
loop_
_entity.id
_entity.type
_entity.pdbx_description
1 polymer ?
#
loop_
_entity_poly.entity_id
_entity_poly.type
_entity_poly.pdbx_seq_one_letter_code
_entity_poly.pdbx_strand_id
1 'polypeptide(L)'
;EKYKYRYLTQEFENDVTSLTAENIINKYGTHFLIDVCIGARFRGLYRTTVPTATSATDIVKITLVSALTKMAQQGFSTGSSVGGWEEEVAQSIGGQLIFEFYGGNTTLLPSLPTTADLNTWLKSFNEENYTLTKITQNKVLPIYDMIKDATKRKQVKDAIEKYISYQ
;
A
#
# COMPACT_ATOMS: atom_id res chain seq x y z
N GLU A 1 0.61 21.62 -16.12
CA GLU A 1 -0.04 21.01 -17.31
C GLU A 1 0.95 20.43 -18.34
N LYS A 2 2.12 21.07 -18.55
CA LYS A 2 3.08 20.71 -19.62
C LYS A 2 3.69 19.31 -19.49
N TYR A 3 3.69 18.70 -18.30
CA TYR A 3 4.28 17.38 -18.06
C TYR A 3 3.28 16.21 -18.14
N LYS A 4 2.00 16.51 -18.19
CA LYS A 4 0.89 15.56 -18.13
C LYS A 4 0.94 14.49 -19.22
N TYR A 5 1.34 14.87 -20.42
CA TYR A 5 1.37 13.99 -21.60
C TYR A 5 2.74 13.37 -21.90
N ARG A 6 3.78 13.70 -21.12
CA ARG A 6 5.16 13.29 -21.40
C ARG A 6 5.41 11.79 -21.22
N TYR A 7 4.61 11.17 -20.39
CA TYR A 7 4.82 9.77 -19.98
C TYR A 7 3.75 8.83 -20.55
N LEU A 8 2.92 9.32 -21.47
CA LEU A 8 1.96 8.45 -22.14
C LEU A 8 2.70 7.51 -23.09
N THR A 9 2.32 6.24 -23.05
CA THR A 9 2.84 5.25 -23.99
C THR A 9 2.21 5.44 -25.37
N GLN A 10 2.93 5.09 -26.42
CA GLN A 10 2.38 5.11 -27.79
C GLN A 10 1.15 4.18 -27.90
N GLU A 11 1.15 3.08 -27.16
CA GLU A 11 0.01 2.17 -27.10
C GLU A 11 -1.25 2.88 -26.60
N PHE A 12 -1.16 3.63 -25.49
CA PHE A 12 -2.29 4.40 -24.97
C PHE A 12 -2.80 5.44 -25.98
N GLU A 13 -1.90 6.18 -26.62
CA GLU A 13 -2.30 7.19 -27.63
C GLU A 13 -3.00 6.55 -28.85
N ASN A 14 -2.53 5.40 -29.31
CA ASN A 14 -3.15 4.62 -30.37
C ASN A 14 -4.54 4.10 -29.97
N ASP A 15 -4.65 3.54 -28.77
CA ASP A 15 -5.90 3.02 -28.22
C ASP A 15 -6.96 4.10 -28.01
N VAL A 16 -6.56 5.26 -27.53
CA VAL A 16 -7.47 6.42 -27.41
C VAL A 16 -8.08 6.80 -28.78
N THR A 17 -7.33 6.62 -29.86
CA THR A 17 -7.83 6.91 -31.21
C THR A 17 -8.73 5.82 -31.75
N SER A 18 -8.43 4.55 -31.49
CA SER A 18 -9.07 3.38 -32.13
C SER A 18 -10.19 2.74 -31.29
N LEU A 19 -10.09 2.77 -29.98
CA LEU A 19 -11.05 2.09 -29.08
C LEU A 19 -12.27 2.95 -28.73
N THR A 20 -13.37 2.29 -28.35
CA THR A 20 -14.53 2.95 -27.75
C THR A 20 -14.21 3.44 -26.35
N ALA A 21 -15.03 4.35 -25.79
CA ALA A 21 -14.85 4.87 -24.44
C ALA A 21 -14.90 3.73 -23.39
N GLU A 22 -15.83 2.80 -23.53
CA GLU A 22 -15.97 1.64 -22.66
C GLU A 22 -14.74 0.73 -22.71
N ASN A 23 -14.20 0.48 -23.90
CA ASN A 23 -13.01 -0.34 -24.06
C ASN A 23 -11.76 0.32 -23.47
N ILE A 24 -11.65 1.65 -23.53
CA ILE A 24 -10.58 2.39 -22.85
C ILE A 24 -10.69 2.19 -21.34
N ILE A 25 -11.90 2.32 -20.77
CA ILE A 25 -12.14 2.13 -19.34
C ILE A 25 -11.83 0.68 -18.92
N ASN A 26 -12.26 -0.30 -19.71
CA ASN A 26 -12.02 -1.70 -19.42
C ASN A 26 -10.52 -2.08 -19.46
N LYS A 27 -9.74 -1.46 -20.37
CA LYS A 27 -8.31 -1.74 -20.52
C LYS A 27 -7.46 -0.98 -19.50
N TYR A 28 -7.77 0.28 -19.24
CA TYR A 28 -6.90 1.20 -18.46
C TYR A 28 -7.49 1.62 -17.12
N GLY A 29 -8.76 1.30 -16.85
CA GLY A 29 -9.47 1.78 -15.66
C GLY A 29 -10.00 3.20 -15.82
N THR A 30 -10.61 3.71 -14.74
CA THR A 30 -11.25 5.03 -14.72
C THR A 30 -10.30 6.15 -14.30
N HIS A 31 -9.23 5.80 -13.57
CA HIS A 31 -8.27 6.73 -13.00
C HIS A 31 -6.85 6.20 -13.16
N PHE A 32 -5.88 7.10 -13.12
CA PHE A 32 -4.47 6.74 -13.06
C PHE A 32 -3.80 7.43 -11.87
N LEU A 33 -2.74 6.80 -11.38
CA LEU A 33 -1.99 7.24 -10.22
C LEU A 33 -0.78 8.05 -10.70
N ILE A 34 -0.60 9.27 -10.17
CA ILE A 34 0.52 10.15 -10.54
C ILE A 34 1.61 10.23 -9.48
N ASP A 35 1.34 9.71 -8.30
CA ASP A 35 2.32 9.63 -7.23
C ASP A 35 1.99 8.45 -6.32
N VAL A 36 2.88 7.49 -6.32
CA VAL A 36 2.74 6.24 -5.56
C VAL A 36 4.05 5.90 -4.86
N CYS A 37 3.94 5.20 -3.74
CA CYS A 37 5.09 4.55 -3.13
C CYS A 37 5.01 3.06 -3.45
N ILE A 38 6.08 2.54 -4.03
CA ILE A 38 6.28 1.10 -4.22
C ILE A 38 7.37 0.63 -3.25
N GLY A 39 7.30 -0.63 -2.87
CA GLY A 39 8.26 -1.22 -1.93
C GLY A 39 7.62 -2.34 -1.13
N ALA A 40 7.83 -2.32 0.17
CA ALA A 40 7.20 -3.27 1.07
C ALA A 40 6.55 -2.55 2.25
N ARG A 41 5.53 -3.17 2.81
CA ARG A 41 4.80 -2.67 3.96
C ARG A 41 4.47 -3.82 4.89
N PHE A 42 4.60 -3.58 6.19
CA PHE A 42 3.97 -4.44 7.16
C PHE A 42 2.94 -3.66 8.00
N ARG A 43 1.97 -4.38 8.50
CA ARG A 43 0.93 -3.88 9.39
C ARG A 43 0.80 -4.81 10.57
N GLY A 44 0.88 -4.27 11.79
CA GLY A 44 0.58 -4.98 13.01
C GLY A 44 -0.80 -4.57 13.55
N LEU A 45 -1.64 -5.54 13.87
CA LEU A 45 -2.90 -5.34 14.57
C LEU A 45 -2.85 -6.09 15.90
N TYR A 46 -2.99 -5.37 16.98
CA TYR A 46 -3.15 -5.96 18.30
C TYR A 46 -4.62 -5.90 18.73
N ARG A 47 -5.17 -7.05 19.09
CA ARG A 47 -6.54 -7.19 19.57
C ARG A 47 -6.52 -7.83 20.96
N THR A 48 -7.10 -7.15 21.95
CA THR A 48 -7.27 -7.70 23.30
C THR A 48 -8.68 -7.44 23.80
N THR A 49 -9.19 -8.33 24.64
CA THR A 49 -10.39 -8.14 25.43
C THR A 49 -9.95 -7.82 26.86
N VAL A 50 -9.80 -6.53 27.16
CA VAL A 50 -9.45 -6.10 28.53
C VAL A 50 -10.73 -5.77 29.28
N PRO A 51 -10.98 -6.39 30.45
CA PRO A 51 -12.02 -5.88 31.34
C PRO A 51 -11.53 -4.56 31.94
N THR A 52 -12.11 -3.46 31.52
CA THR A 52 -12.21 -2.11 32.14
C THR A 52 -11.03 -1.53 32.95
N ALA A 53 -9.80 -1.96 32.78
CA ALA A 53 -8.66 -1.34 33.47
C ALA A 53 -7.86 -0.44 32.53
N THR A 54 -7.94 0.87 32.73
CA THR A 54 -7.30 1.93 31.95
C THR A 54 -5.78 1.75 31.79
N SER A 55 -5.13 1.12 32.76
CA SER A 55 -3.67 0.90 32.77
C SER A 55 -3.17 -0.14 31.77
N ALA A 56 -3.95 -1.17 31.46
CA ALA A 56 -3.52 -2.21 30.52
C ALA A 56 -3.50 -1.72 29.07
N THR A 57 -4.45 -0.84 28.70
CA THR A 57 -4.51 -0.24 27.37
C THR A 57 -3.32 0.67 27.09
N ASP A 58 -2.86 1.41 28.12
CA ASP A 58 -1.74 2.32 27.98
C ASP A 58 -0.40 1.56 27.87
N ILE A 59 -0.22 0.49 28.64
CA ILE A 59 0.97 -0.37 28.54
C ILE A 59 1.07 -1.01 27.15
N VAL A 60 -0.03 -1.55 26.62
CA VAL A 60 -0.08 -2.14 25.28
C VAL A 60 0.24 -1.12 24.20
N LYS A 61 -0.36 0.08 24.26
CA LYS A 61 -0.07 1.15 23.32
C LYS A 61 1.40 1.57 23.38
N ILE A 62 1.93 1.77 24.57
CA ILE A 62 3.32 2.21 24.77
C ILE A 62 4.28 1.14 24.23
N THR A 63 4.05 -0.14 24.50
CA THR A 63 4.91 -1.22 24.07
C THR A 63 4.85 -1.42 22.55
N LEU A 64 3.66 -1.45 21.96
CA LEU A 64 3.50 -1.58 20.51
C LEU A 64 4.06 -0.35 19.77
N VAL A 65 3.73 0.86 20.24
CA VAL A 65 4.23 2.10 19.65
C VAL A 65 5.75 2.20 19.81
N SER A 66 6.30 1.83 20.96
CA SER A 66 7.76 1.87 21.17
C SER A 66 8.49 0.86 20.28
N ALA A 67 7.95 -0.34 20.10
CA ALA A 67 8.51 -1.35 19.19
C ALA A 67 8.48 -0.86 17.74
N LEU A 68 7.33 -0.37 17.27
CA LEU A 68 7.17 0.19 15.93
C LEU A 68 8.04 1.44 15.70
N THR A 69 8.17 2.31 16.71
CA THR A 69 9.00 3.50 16.63
C THR A 69 10.49 3.14 16.58
N LYS A 70 10.94 2.18 17.37
CA LYS A 70 12.31 1.66 17.29
C LYS A 70 12.61 1.05 15.92
N MET A 71 11.68 0.27 15.37
CA MET A 71 11.80 -0.26 14.01
C MET A 71 11.90 0.84 12.95
N ALA A 72 11.12 1.91 13.08
CA ALA A 72 11.13 3.03 12.16
C ALA A 72 12.36 3.94 12.32
N GLN A 73 12.82 4.17 13.55
CA GLN A 73 13.97 5.05 13.85
C GLN A 73 15.31 4.41 13.57
N GLN A 74 15.44 3.10 13.74
CA GLN A 74 16.68 2.38 13.42
C GLN A 74 16.93 2.30 11.92
N GLY A 75 15.97 2.80 11.13
CA GLY A 75 16.00 2.76 9.68
C GLY A 75 16.21 1.32 9.19
N PHE A 76 15.64 0.99 8.08
CA PHE A 76 15.90 -0.27 7.39
C PHE A 76 17.32 -0.29 6.79
N SER A 77 18.32 0.24 7.54
CA SER A 77 19.72 0.15 7.13
C SER A 77 20.19 -1.29 7.34
N THR A 78 20.73 -1.85 6.29
CA THR A 78 21.36 -3.16 6.27
C THR A 78 22.30 -3.31 7.47
N GLY A 79 21.92 -4.10 8.48
CA GLY A 79 22.73 -4.44 9.64
C GLY A 79 22.18 -4.07 11.01
N SER A 80 21.11 -3.30 11.13
CA SER A 80 20.49 -3.06 12.43
C SER A 80 19.63 -4.24 12.84
N SER A 81 19.93 -4.85 13.97
CA SER A 81 19.02 -5.80 14.60
C SER A 81 17.83 -5.03 15.14
N VAL A 82 16.65 -5.32 14.66
CA VAL A 82 15.40 -4.85 15.27
C VAL A 82 15.34 -5.48 16.65
N GLY A 83 15.38 -4.67 17.72
CA GLY A 83 15.30 -5.15 19.10
C GLY A 83 14.04 -5.97 19.30
N GLY A 84 14.16 -7.12 19.96
CA GLY A 84 13.10 -8.08 20.13
C GLY A 84 11.84 -7.42 20.69
N TRP A 85 10.74 -7.68 20.06
CA TRP A 85 9.48 -7.56 20.74
C TRP A 85 9.29 -8.81 21.57
N GLU A 86 9.11 -8.55 22.78
CA GLU A 86 9.03 -9.62 23.74
C GLU A 86 7.65 -10.26 23.54
N GLU A 87 7.65 -11.42 22.98
CA GLU A 87 6.50 -12.32 22.88
C GLU A 87 5.80 -12.47 24.24
N GLU A 88 6.56 -12.37 25.33
CA GLU A 88 6.08 -12.31 26.69
C GLU A 88 5.06 -11.21 26.96
N VAL A 89 5.20 -10.02 26.36
CA VAL A 89 4.27 -8.91 26.59
C VAL A 89 2.96 -9.14 25.84
N ALA A 90 3.00 -9.69 24.64
CA ALA A 90 1.78 -9.99 23.87
C ALA A 90 0.99 -11.13 24.53
N GLN A 91 1.66 -12.14 25.08
CA GLN A 91 1.03 -13.29 25.73
C GLN A 91 0.56 -12.97 27.15
N SER A 92 1.28 -12.13 27.91
CA SER A 92 0.94 -11.81 29.29
C SER A 92 -0.37 -11.03 29.46
N ILE A 93 -0.89 -10.42 28.39
CA ILE A 93 -2.09 -9.57 28.42
C ILE A 93 -3.29 -10.26 27.76
N GLY A 94 -3.18 -11.52 27.36
CA GLY A 94 -4.29 -12.26 26.74
C GLY A 94 -4.74 -11.69 25.39
N GLY A 95 -3.84 -11.01 24.69
CA GLY A 95 -4.12 -10.37 23.41
C GLY A 95 -3.70 -11.22 22.22
N GLN A 96 -4.26 -10.92 21.07
CA GLN A 96 -3.90 -11.47 19.79
C GLN A 96 -3.16 -10.45 18.95
N LEU A 97 -1.96 -10.78 18.48
CA LEU A 97 -1.18 -9.98 17.57
C LEU A 97 -1.27 -10.59 16.17
N ILE A 98 -1.67 -9.80 15.21
CA ILE A 98 -1.84 -10.20 13.81
C ILE A 98 -0.91 -9.34 12.96
N PHE A 99 -0.14 -9.96 12.08
CA PHE A 99 0.72 -9.28 11.12
C PHE A 99 0.28 -9.51 9.71
N GLU A 100 0.32 -8.45 8.92
CA GLU A 100 0.10 -8.47 7.49
C GLU A 100 1.35 -7.90 6.81
N PHE A 101 1.88 -8.64 5.85
CA PHE A 101 3.07 -8.26 5.08
C PHE A 101 2.73 -8.14 3.61
N TYR A 102 3.25 -7.12 2.98
CA TYR A 102 3.04 -6.82 1.56
C TYR A 102 4.39 -6.49 0.92
N GLY A 103 4.70 -7.14 -0.19
CA GLY A 103 6.00 -7.04 -0.87
C GLY A 103 7.09 -7.85 -0.18
N GLY A 104 8.24 -7.98 -0.85
CA GLY A 104 9.28 -8.91 -0.43
C GLY A 104 8.85 -10.36 -0.55
N ASN A 105 9.69 -11.28 -0.10
CA ASN A 105 9.35 -12.70 -0.06
C ASN A 105 8.58 -13.05 1.22
N THR A 106 7.27 -12.96 1.18
CA THR A 106 6.39 -13.23 2.34
C THR A 106 6.35 -14.71 2.76
N THR A 107 6.82 -15.62 1.90
CA THR A 107 6.91 -17.05 2.26
C THR A 107 7.97 -17.34 3.33
N LEU A 108 8.85 -16.38 3.58
CA LEU A 108 9.87 -16.47 4.64
C LEU A 108 9.31 -16.15 6.04
N LEU A 109 8.05 -15.73 6.13
CA LEU A 109 7.46 -15.23 7.36
C LEU A 109 6.45 -16.24 7.94
N PRO A 110 6.63 -16.68 9.18
CA PRO A 110 5.59 -17.39 9.92
C PRO A 110 4.46 -16.44 10.33
N SER A 111 3.35 -16.99 10.84
CA SER A 111 2.20 -16.21 11.31
C SER A 111 2.57 -15.23 12.43
N LEU A 112 3.53 -15.58 13.25
CA LEU A 112 4.10 -14.71 14.27
C LEU A 112 5.63 -14.65 14.07
N PRO A 113 6.13 -13.67 13.29
CA PRO A 113 7.53 -13.61 12.94
C PRO A 113 8.38 -13.12 14.11
N THR A 114 9.56 -13.71 14.24
CA THR A 114 10.62 -13.21 15.12
C THR A 114 11.34 -12.04 14.47
N THR A 115 12.20 -11.38 15.25
CA THR A 115 13.12 -10.36 14.73
C THR A 115 14.02 -10.87 13.60
N ALA A 116 14.48 -12.12 13.72
CA ALA A 116 15.32 -12.75 12.69
C ALA A 116 14.53 -12.98 11.39
N ASP A 117 13.28 -13.39 11.49
CA ASP A 117 12.39 -13.57 10.33
C ASP A 117 12.15 -12.23 9.63
N LEU A 118 11.88 -11.17 10.38
CA LEU A 118 11.71 -9.82 9.83
C LEU A 118 12.97 -9.31 9.13
N ASN A 119 14.15 -9.54 9.73
CA ASN A 119 15.41 -9.17 9.09
C ASN A 119 15.67 -9.96 7.81
N THR A 120 15.30 -11.23 7.77
CA THR A 120 15.39 -12.07 6.58
C THR A 120 14.45 -11.58 5.49
N TRP A 121 13.20 -11.26 5.85
CA TRP A 121 12.23 -10.67 4.92
C TRP A 121 12.71 -9.31 4.38
N LEU A 122 13.25 -8.42 5.22
CA LEU A 122 13.81 -7.14 4.79
C LEU A 122 14.93 -7.30 3.76
N LYS A 123 15.77 -8.32 3.89
CA LYS A 123 16.85 -8.62 2.95
C LYS A 123 16.35 -9.25 1.65
N SER A 124 15.11 -9.70 1.60
CA SER A 124 14.52 -10.34 0.41
C SER A 124 14.00 -9.35 -0.63
N PHE A 125 14.05 -8.03 -0.35
CA PHE A 125 13.50 -7.02 -1.25
C PHE A 125 14.33 -6.85 -2.51
N ASN A 126 13.65 -6.86 -3.64
CA ASN A 126 14.19 -6.55 -4.95
C ASN A 126 13.08 -5.97 -5.85
N GLU A 127 13.43 -5.50 -7.03
CA GLU A 127 12.50 -4.84 -7.94
C GLU A 127 11.34 -5.75 -8.40
N GLU A 128 11.51 -7.07 -8.37
CA GLU A 128 10.51 -8.05 -8.82
C GLU A 128 9.42 -8.30 -7.77
N ASN A 129 9.69 -8.02 -6.48
CA ASN A 129 8.76 -8.30 -5.40
C ASN A 129 8.29 -7.05 -4.63
N TYR A 130 8.52 -5.86 -5.19
CA TYR A 130 7.89 -4.65 -4.68
C TYR A 130 6.39 -4.66 -4.92
N THR A 131 5.65 -4.05 -4.00
CA THR A 131 4.20 -3.86 -4.14
C THR A 131 3.83 -2.39 -3.95
N LEU A 132 2.62 -2.03 -4.35
CA LEU A 132 2.06 -0.72 -4.08
C LEU A 132 1.77 -0.60 -2.58
N THR A 133 2.51 0.28 -1.90
CA THR A 133 2.41 0.45 -0.45
C THR A 133 1.59 1.67 -0.04
N LYS A 134 1.55 2.69 -0.89
CA LYS A 134 0.82 3.92 -0.63
C LYS A 134 0.45 4.62 -1.92
N ILE A 135 -0.76 5.16 -1.95
CA ILE A 135 -1.20 6.15 -2.94
C ILE A 135 -1.19 7.50 -2.23
N THR A 136 -0.49 8.48 -2.80
CA THR A 136 -0.48 9.83 -2.24
C THR A 136 -1.87 10.46 -2.40
N GLN A 137 -2.39 11.03 -1.33
CA GLN A 137 -3.69 11.68 -1.33
C GLN A 137 -3.75 12.78 -2.40
N ASN A 138 -4.87 12.86 -3.12
CA ASN A 138 -5.09 13.82 -4.23
C ASN A 138 -4.13 13.66 -5.43
N LYS A 139 -3.48 12.50 -5.55
CA LYS A 139 -2.60 12.15 -6.68
C LYS A 139 -3.19 11.06 -7.57
N VAL A 140 -4.51 11.01 -7.61
CA VAL A 140 -5.31 10.17 -8.51
C VAL A 140 -6.03 11.10 -9.47
N LEU A 141 -5.84 10.93 -10.77
CA LEU A 141 -6.48 11.75 -11.80
C LEU A 141 -7.39 10.88 -12.67
N PRO A 142 -8.52 11.43 -13.14
CA PRO A 142 -9.36 10.74 -14.09
C PRO A 142 -8.62 10.47 -15.40
N ILE A 143 -8.82 9.29 -15.99
CA ILE A 143 -8.12 8.90 -17.21
C ILE A 143 -8.44 9.83 -18.39
N TYR A 144 -9.65 10.37 -18.45
CA TYR A 144 -10.02 11.32 -19.52
C TYR A 144 -9.17 12.59 -19.51
N ASP A 145 -8.56 12.94 -18.39
CA ASP A 145 -7.63 14.07 -18.29
C ASP A 145 -6.34 13.85 -19.08
N MET A 146 -6.01 12.62 -19.42
CA MET A 146 -4.86 12.24 -20.26
C MET A 146 -5.17 12.29 -21.76
N ILE A 147 -6.43 12.47 -22.14
CA ILE A 147 -6.87 12.45 -23.52
C ILE A 147 -6.78 13.86 -24.12
N LYS A 148 -5.99 14.02 -25.16
CA LYS A 148 -5.77 15.31 -25.83
C LYS A 148 -7.01 15.74 -26.64
N ASP A 149 -7.61 14.80 -27.38
CA ASP A 149 -8.80 15.05 -28.20
C ASP A 149 -10.01 15.39 -27.33
N ALA A 150 -10.62 16.54 -27.54
CA ALA A 150 -11.71 17.06 -26.72
C ALA A 150 -12.98 16.20 -26.83
N THR A 151 -13.27 15.67 -28.02
CA THR A 151 -14.45 14.84 -28.27
C THR A 151 -14.30 13.50 -27.58
N LYS A 152 -13.17 12.83 -27.76
CA LYS A 152 -12.88 11.56 -27.10
C LYS A 152 -12.81 11.72 -25.58
N ARG A 153 -12.19 12.80 -25.09
CA ARG A 153 -12.18 13.15 -23.66
C ARG A 153 -13.58 13.21 -23.08
N LYS A 154 -14.50 13.90 -23.77
CA LYS A 154 -15.90 13.99 -23.33
C LYS A 154 -16.57 12.60 -23.32
N GLN A 155 -16.41 11.81 -24.37
CA GLN A 155 -16.96 10.47 -24.46
C GLN A 155 -16.50 9.58 -23.29
N VAL A 156 -15.20 9.60 -22.97
CA VAL A 156 -14.65 8.79 -21.86
C VAL A 156 -15.13 9.33 -20.52
N LYS A 157 -15.23 10.64 -20.35
CA LYS A 157 -15.79 11.25 -19.15
C LYS A 157 -17.25 10.81 -18.93
N ASP A 158 -18.09 10.96 -19.94
CA ASP A 158 -19.51 10.56 -19.86
C ASP A 158 -19.67 9.05 -19.55
N ALA A 159 -18.82 8.21 -20.13
CA ALA A 159 -18.79 6.77 -19.85
C ALA A 159 -18.35 6.45 -18.41
N ILE A 160 -17.39 7.17 -17.85
CA ILE A 160 -16.98 7.01 -16.44
C ILE A 160 -18.11 7.44 -15.50
N GLU A 161 -18.74 8.58 -15.74
CA GLU A 161 -19.85 9.06 -14.92
C GLU A 161 -21.01 8.05 -14.91
N LYS A 162 -21.32 7.47 -16.07
CA LYS A 162 -22.29 6.40 -16.21
C LYS A 162 -21.87 5.15 -15.41
N TYR A 163 -20.61 4.71 -15.54
CA TYR A 163 -20.09 3.55 -14.81
C TYR A 163 -20.20 3.70 -13.29
N ILE A 164 -19.87 4.88 -12.76
CA ILE A 164 -19.94 5.15 -11.32
C ILE A 164 -21.39 5.23 -10.83
N SER A 165 -22.32 5.72 -11.64
CA SER A 165 -23.75 5.84 -11.25
C SER A 165 -24.49 4.51 -11.13
N TYR A 166 -23.91 3.40 -11.61
CA TYR A 166 -24.47 2.05 -11.51
C TYR A 166 -23.94 1.22 -10.33
N GLN A 167 -23.01 1.77 -9.54
CA GLN A 167 -22.48 1.14 -8.32
C GLN A 167 -23.10 1.75 -7.06
#